data_f6dfbac7495a9e22983dbe923ed0acda
#
_entry.id   f6dfbac7495a9e22983dbe923ed0acda
#
_cell.length_a   1.000
_cell.length_b   1.000
_cell.length_c   1.000
_cell.angle_alpha   90.00
_cell.angle_beta   90.00
_cell.angle_gamma   90.00
#
_symmetry.space_group_name_H-M   'P 1'
#
loop_
_entity.id
_entity.type
_entity.pdbx_description
1 polymer ?
#
loop_
_entity_poly.entity_id
_entity_poly.type
_entity_poly.pdbx_seq_one_letter_code
_entity_poly.pdbx_strand_id
1 'polypeptide(L)'
;MAELLAEVDGASTPVSLARAVLRAGLGAPHEFDETFFARINAALHHSDRRVRETAVWAVTFSPYAEYRPALTTIRESDEDPGLRDHAEILLEGFDEIGSHEQ
;
A
#
# COMPACT_ATOMS: atom_id res chain seq x y z
N MET A 1 12.65 -11.08 -6.87
CA MET A 1 11.23 -10.66 -7.01
C MET A 1 10.28 -11.69 -6.42
N ALA A 2 10.35 -12.94 -6.86
CA ALA A 2 9.49 -13.99 -6.33
C ALA A 2 9.64 -14.18 -4.83
N GLU A 3 10.83 -13.95 -4.29
CA GLU A 3 11.10 -14.10 -2.87
C GLU A 3 10.31 -13.11 -2.01
N LEU A 4 10.15 -11.85 -2.47
CA LEU A 4 9.39 -10.84 -1.74
C LEU A 4 7.90 -11.20 -1.68
N LEU A 5 7.36 -11.70 -2.79
CA LEU A 5 5.97 -12.12 -2.84
C LEU A 5 5.74 -13.37 -1.98
N ALA A 6 6.69 -14.30 -1.99
CA ALA A 6 6.62 -15.50 -1.15
C ALA A 6 6.64 -15.16 0.33
N GLU A 7 7.38 -14.12 0.75
CA GLU A 7 7.39 -13.67 2.13
C GLU A 7 5.99 -13.19 2.56
N VAL A 8 5.32 -12.44 1.70
CA VAL A 8 3.95 -11.98 1.99
C VAL A 8 3.00 -13.18 2.11
N ASP A 9 3.06 -14.08 1.14
CA ASP A 9 2.15 -15.23 1.10
C ASP A 9 2.40 -16.21 2.25
N GLY A 10 3.63 -16.32 2.72
CA GLY A 10 3.99 -17.23 3.80
C GLY A 10 3.91 -16.64 5.20
N ALA A 11 3.56 -15.35 5.32
CA ALA A 11 3.50 -14.70 6.62
C ALA A 11 2.36 -15.27 7.46
N SER A 12 2.67 -15.66 8.71
CA SER A 12 1.69 -16.32 9.59
C SER A 12 1.18 -15.42 10.72
N THR A 13 1.78 -14.26 10.91
CA THR A 13 1.36 -13.31 11.96
C THR A 13 1.23 -11.92 11.36
N PRO A 14 0.42 -11.02 11.99
CA PRO A 14 0.33 -9.64 11.50
C PRO A 14 1.67 -8.93 11.45
N VAL A 15 2.56 -9.17 12.44
CA VAL A 15 3.87 -8.53 12.46
C VAL A 15 4.75 -9.01 11.30
N SER A 16 4.78 -10.32 11.04
CA SER A 16 5.56 -10.84 9.92
C SER A 16 4.97 -10.42 8.58
N LEU A 17 3.65 -10.34 8.48
CA LEU A 17 2.99 -9.85 7.27
C LEU A 17 3.31 -8.37 7.03
N ALA A 18 3.24 -7.54 8.06
CA ALA A 18 3.56 -6.12 7.95
C ALA A 18 4.99 -5.92 7.43
N ARG A 19 5.94 -6.66 7.99
CA ARG A 19 7.34 -6.60 7.55
C ARG A 19 7.48 -7.02 6.09
N ALA A 20 6.83 -8.11 5.71
CA ALA A 20 6.89 -8.61 4.34
C ALA A 20 6.27 -7.63 3.35
N VAL A 21 5.15 -7.00 3.72
CA VAL A 21 4.49 -6.00 2.88
C VAL A 21 5.40 -4.79 2.65
N LEU A 22 6.06 -4.31 3.70
CA LEU A 22 6.99 -3.18 3.57
C LEU A 22 8.14 -3.53 2.61
N ARG A 23 8.71 -4.72 2.77
CA ARG A 23 9.80 -5.17 1.90
C ARG A 23 9.33 -5.29 0.45
N ALA A 24 8.12 -5.78 0.24
CA ALA A 24 7.53 -5.87 -1.10
C ALA A 24 7.39 -4.47 -1.71
N GLY A 25 6.95 -3.49 -0.93
CA GLY A 25 6.86 -2.10 -1.41
C GLY A 25 8.19 -1.52 -1.80
N LEU A 26 9.23 -1.80 -1.01
CA LEU A 26 10.58 -1.30 -1.29
C LEU A 26 11.18 -1.95 -2.55
N GLY A 27 10.83 -3.21 -2.83
CA GLY A 27 11.38 -3.94 -3.95
C GLY A 27 10.47 -4.04 -5.17
N ALA A 28 9.28 -3.48 -5.14
CA ALA A 28 8.35 -3.55 -6.25
C ALA A 28 8.88 -2.82 -7.49
N PRO A 29 8.57 -3.31 -8.69
CA PRO A 29 8.97 -2.63 -9.93
C PRO A 29 8.42 -1.20 -10.00
N HIS A 30 9.15 -0.32 -10.67
CA HIS A 30 8.72 1.06 -10.86
C HIS A 30 7.43 1.13 -11.69
N GLU A 31 7.33 0.30 -12.73
CA GLU A 31 6.13 0.18 -13.52
C GLU A 31 5.11 -0.71 -12.82
N PHE A 32 3.83 -0.50 -13.08
CA PHE A 32 2.76 -1.28 -12.47
C PHE A 32 3.01 -2.79 -12.65
N ASP A 33 2.92 -3.51 -11.54
CA ASP A 33 3.03 -4.96 -11.50
C ASP A 33 1.83 -5.50 -10.73
N GLU A 34 0.99 -6.26 -11.41
CA GLU A 34 -0.26 -6.76 -10.83
C GLU A 34 -0.03 -7.68 -9.62
N THR A 35 1.04 -8.47 -9.62
CA THR A 35 1.30 -9.40 -8.53
C THR A 35 1.69 -8.67 -7.24
N PHE A 36 2.51 -7.63 -7.34
CA PHE A 36 2.82 -6.76 -6.19
C PHE A 36 1.60 -5.95 -5.78
N PHE A 37 0.89 -5.39 -6.75
CA PHE A 37 -0.32 -4.62 -6.48
C PHE A 37 -1.34 -5.43 -5.70
N ALA A 38 -1.64 -6.66 -6.13
CA ALA A 38 -2.67 -7.48 -5.50
C ALA A 38 -2.36 -7.72 -4.01
N ARG A 39 -1.11 -8.00 -3.68
CA ARG A 39 -0.72 -8.29 -2.30
C ARG A 39 -0.74 -7.05 -1.41
N ILE A 40 -0.18 -5.95 -1.90
CA ILE A 40 -0.16 -4.69 -1.15
C ILE A 40 -1.59 -4.15 -1.01
N ASN A 41 -2.38 -4.23 -2.07
CA ASN A 41 -3.77 -3.78 -2.03
C ASN A 41 -4.59 -4.59 -1.00
N ALA A 42 -4.39 -5.90 -0.93
CA ALA A 42 -5.03 -6.73 0.08
C ALA A 42 -4.63 -6.30 1.49
N ALA A 43 -3.37 -5.95 1.69
CA ALA A 43 -2.87 -5.46 2.98
C ALA A 43 -3.50 -4.12 3.37
N LEU A 44 -3.83 -3.27 2.41
CA LEU A 44 -4.54 -2.01 2.66
C LEU A 44 -5.93 -2.25 3.25
N HIS A 45 -6.51 -3.40 3.00
CA HIS A 45 -7.83 -3.80 3.54
C HIS A 45 -7.75 -4.74 4.73
N HIS A 46 -6.56 -5.01 5.23
CA HIS A 46 -6.37 -5.96 6.33
C HIS A 46 -6.99 -5.44 7.63
N SER A 47 -7.49 -6.36 8.45
CA SER A 47 -8.12 -6.01 9.73
C SER A 47 -7.15 -5.46 10.77
N ASP A 48 -5.88 -5.85 10.71
CA ASP A 48 -4.88 -5.38 11.66
C ASP A 48 -4.32 -4.03 11.20
N ARG A 49 -4.40 -3.03 12.08
CA ARG A 49 -3.94 -1.67 11.81
C ARG A 49 -2.46 -1.62 11.40
N ARG A 50 -1.63 -2.46 12.01
CA ARG A 50 -0.19 -2.46 11.72
C ARG A 50 0.09 -2.89 10.28
N VAL A 51 -0.70 -3.83 9.78
CA VAL A 51 -0.59 -4.26 8.39
C VAL A 51 -1.05 -3.15 7.45
N ARG A 52 -2.17 -2.50 7.74
CA ARG A 52 -2.66 -1.37 6.93
C ARG A 52 -1.64 -0.23 6.89
N GLU A 53 -1.06 0.12 8.05
CA GLU A 53 -0.07 1.18 8.13
C GLU A 53 1.15 0.88 7.27
N THR A 54 1.66 -0.35 7.34
CA THR A 54 2.80 -0.77 6.54
C THR A 54 2.44 -0.77 5.05
N ALA A 55 1.22 -1.16 4.70
CA ALA A 55 0.76 -1.12 3.33
C ALA A 55 0.72 0.30 2.77
N VAL A 56 0.29 1.28 3.56
CA VAL A 56 0.31 2.69 3.15
C VAL A 56 1.74 3.14 2.90
N TRP A 57 2.68 2.75 3.75
CA TRP A 57 4.10 3.04 3.50
C TRP A 57 4.61 2.35 2.24
N ALA A 58 4.18 1.10 1.99
CA ALA A 58 4.57 0.39 0.76
C ALA A 58 4.10 1.16 -0.48
N VAL A 59 2.89 1.72 -0.45
CA VAL A 59 2.38 2.56 -1.54
C VAL A 59 3.25 3.81 -1.71
N THR A 60 3.75 4.38 -0.61
CA THR A 60 4.62 5.55 -0.67
C THR A 60 5.89 5.24 -1.47
N PHE A 61 6.45 4.05 -1.34
CA PHE A 61 7.65 3.64 -2.07
C PHE A 61 7.35 3.17 -3.50
N SER A 62 6.13 2.69 -3.76
CA SER A 62 5.71 2.19 -5.08
C SER A 62 4.31 2.70 -5.39
N PRO A 63 4.18 3.98 -5.77
CA PRO A 63 2.87 4.64 -5.85
C PRO A 63 2.12 4.34 -7.15
N TYR A 64 1.59 3.14 -7.26
CA TYR A 64 0.72 2.79 -8.39
C TYR A 64 -0.62 3.51 -8.25
N ALA A 65 -1.06 4.18 -9.32
CA ALA A 65 -2.34 4.90 -9.31
C ALA A 65 -3.53 3.97 -9.02
N GLU A 66 -3.37 2.69 -9.29
CA GLU A 66 -4.38 1.67 -9.05
C GLU A 66 -4.72 1.48 -7.56
N TYR A 67 -3.87 1.99 -6.66
CA TYR A 67 -4.19 1.99 -5.23
C TYR A 67 -5.21 3.07 -4.83
N ARG A 68 -5.56 3.97 -5.74
CA ARG A 68 -6.44 5.11 -5.43
C ARG A 68 -7.76 4.70 -4.75
N PRO A 69 -8.49 3.68 -5.21
CA PRO A 69 -9.74 3.29 -4.53
C PRO A 69 -9.52 2.83 -3.09
N ALA A 70 -8.50 2.02 -2.83
CA ALA A 70 -8.20 1.55 -1.47
C ALA A 70 -7.79 2.69 -0.56
N LEU A 71 -6.97 3.62 -1.05
CA LEU A 71 -6.55 4.80 -0.28
C LEU A 71 -7.75 5.69 0.04
N THR A 72 -8.68 5.83 -0.88
CA THR A 72 -9.91 6.59 -0.66
C THR A 72 -10.73 5.98 0.47
N THR A 73 -10.84 4.65 0.50
CA THR A 73 -11.54 3.94 1.57
C THR A 73 -10.88 4.21 2.93
N ILE A 74 -9.54 4.16 2.98
CA ILE A 74 -8.80 4.45 4.22
C ILE A 74 -9.05 5.89 4.66
N ARG A 75 -8.92 6.86 3.76
CA ARG A 75 -9.15 8.27 4.08
C ARG A 75 -10.53 8.50 4.67
N GLU A 76 -11.53 7.84 4.14
CA GLU A 76 -12.92 8.08 4.52
C GLU A 76 -13.38 7.28 5.74
N SER A 77 -12.82 6.09 5.96
CA SER A 77 -13.41 5.14 6.92
C SER A 77 -12.45 4.51 7.92
N ASP A 78 -11.15 4.71 7.79
CA ASP A 78 -10.21 4.06 8.71
C ASP A 78 -10.37 4.62 10.12
N GLU A 79 -10.30 3.75 11.12
CA GLU A 79 -10.41 4.13 12.51
C GLU A 79 -9.22 4.97 12.99
N ASP A 80 -8.07 4.82 12.35
CA ASP A 80 -6.85 5.50 12.74
C ASP A 80 -6.71 6.84 12.03
N PRO A 81 -6.73 7.97 12.77
CA PRO A 81 -6.59 9.29 12.15
C PRO A 81 -5.28 9.47 11.40
N GLY A 82 -4.19 8.87 11.89
CA GLY A 82 -2.90 8.94 11.22
C GLY A 82 -2.92 8.28 9.85
N LEU A 83 -3.61 7.13 9.73
CA LEU A 83 -3.76 6.46 8.45
C LEU A 83 -4.64 7.26 7.49
N ARG A 84 -5.72 7.87 7.99
CA ARG A 84 -6.57 8.72 7.17
C ARG A 84 -5.77 9.88 6.57
N ASP A 85 -4.96 10.53 7.40
CA ASP A 85 -4.13 11.67 6.97
C ASP A 85 -3.08 11.24 5.96
N HIS A 86 -2.42 10.10 6.21
CA HIS A 86 -1.39 9.61 5.29
C HIS A 86 -1.99 9.24 3.93
N ALA A 87 -3.16 8.60 3.93
CA ALA A 87 -3.86 8.27 2.69
C ALA A 87 -4.23 9.54 1.92
N GLU A 88 -4.68 10.58 2.61
CA GLU A 88 -5.02 11.85 1.96
C GLU A 88 -3.80 12.49 1.30
N ILE A 89 -2.65 12.47 1.98
CA ILE A 89 -1.40 13.01 1.41
C ILE A 89 -1.03 12.25 0.13
N LEU A 90 -1.14 10.92 0.15
CA LEU A 90 -0.85 10.14 -1.04
C LEU A 90 -1.82 10.43 -2.19
N LEU A 91 -3.10 10.57 -1.88
CA LEU A 91 -4.11 10.89 -2.89
C LEU A 91 -3.86 12.26 -3.51
N GLU A 92 -3.49 13.25 -2.70
CA GLU A 92 -3.12 14.57 -3.20
C GLU A 92 -1.91 14.49 -4.15
N GLY A 93 -0.93 13.66 -3.81
CA GLY A 93 0.23 13.43 -4.67
C GLY A 93 -0.15 12.85 -6.01
N PHE A 94 -1.05 11.87 -6.04
CA PHE A 94 -1.56 11.31 -7.30
C PHE A 94 -2.29 12.37 -8.13
N ASP A 95 -3.08 13.22 -7.48
CA ASP A 95 -3.83 14.28 -8.18
C ASP A 95 -2.88 15.31 -8.78
N GLU A 96 -1.83 15.69 -8.08
CA GLU A 96 -0.83 16.61 -8.59
C GLU A 96 -0.12 16.06 -9.83
N ILE A 97 0.28 14.79 -9.80
CA ILE A 97 0.93 14.14 -10.92
C ILE A 97 -0.02 14.12 -12.12
N GLY A 98 -1.28 13.76 -11.91
CA GLY A 98 -2.29 13.76 -12.96
C GLY A 98 -2.49 15.14 -13.57
N SER A 99 -2.48 16.20 -12.75
CA SER A 99 -2.61 17.57 -13.23
C SER A 99 -1.42 17.99 -14.10
N HIS A 100 -0.22 17.57 -13.75
CA HIS A 100 0.99 17.90 -14.51
C HIS A 100 1.05 17.22 -15.87
N GLU A 101 0.41 16.08 -16.01
CA GLU A 101 0.42 15.34 -17.28
C GLU A 101 -0.54 15.93 -18.32
N GLN A 102 -1.38 16.82 -17.91
CA GLN A 102 -2.34 17.48 -18.80
C GLN A 102 -1.78 18.79 -19.31
#